data_8783e3df17d0f3390dff3a53a7fb9ac2
#
_entry.id   8783e3df17d0f3390dff3a53a7fb9ac2
#
_cell.length_a   1.000
_cell.length_b   1.000
_cell.length_c   1.000
_cell.angle_alpha   90.00
_cell.angle_beta   90.00
_cell.angle_gamma   90.00
#
_symmetry.space_group_name_H-M   'P 1'
#
loop_
_entity.id
_entity.type
_entity.pdbx_description
1 polymer ?
#
loop_
_entity_poly.entity_id
_entity_poly.type
_entity_poly.pdbx_seq_one_letter_code
_entity_poly.pdbx_strand_id
1 'polypeptide(L)'
;MHNGLVALLTGSLLPLSLLACKDAPEPAASAAQCYVPERLELPTAATPPDRIPDPPATGHVLALSWSPEFCRFRQDAPEHRGQCQDNRFGFILHGLWPQTAGTANPRACAIAPPISEALVRAHYCMTPSADLMQHEWSAHGTCGWESAETYYAESARLWDRFRRPDLYGLSRKPELTAADVRAAFAAANADLPAEAVGIDANTRGWLQEVLICLTLDYEPRTCSSNEAGEPDESALSIWRGG
;
A
#
# COMPACT_ATOMS: atom_id res chain seq x y z
N MET A 1 -68.02 29.80 60.19
CA MET A 1 -67.85 30.59 59.00
C MET A 1 -66.31 30.74 58.83
N HIS A 2 -65.60 29.92 58.12
CA HIS A 2 -64.27 30.16 57.60
C HIS A 2 -64.03 29.14 56.53
N ASN A 3 -64.05 29.61 55.30
CA ASN A 3 -63.72 28.82 54.10
C ASN A 3 -62.21 28.69 54.01
N GLY A 4 -61.73 27.45 54.03
CA GLY A 4 -60.32 27.13 53.70
C GLY A 4 -60.22 26.65 52.27
N LEU A 5 -59.52 27.43 51.46
CA LEU A 5 -59.21 27.14 50.06
C LEU A 5 -58.01 26.19 50.00
N VAL A 6 -58.21 25.00 49.46
CA VAL A 6 -57.12 24.03 49.20
C VAL A 6 -56.59 24.27 47.76
N ALA A 7 -55.36 24.72 47.65
CA ALA A 7 -54.65 24.86 46.35
C ALA A 7 -54.08 23.54 45.96
N LEU A 8 -54.51 22.99 44.83
CA LEU A 8 -53.90 21.83 44.16
C LEU A 8 -52.72 22.29 43.33
N LEU A 9 -51.50 21.88 43.73
CA LEU A 9 -50.25 22.02 42.95
C LEU A 9 -50.15 20.85 41.96
N THR A 10 -50.39 21.14 40.70
CA THR A 10 -50.13 20.20 39.59
C THR A 10 -48.70 20.28 39.24
N GLY A 11 -47.94 19.27 39.65
CA GLY A 11 -46.51 19.10 39.22
C GLY A 11 -46.42 18.64 37.77
N SER A 12 -45.91 19.48 36.88
CA SER A 12 -45.56 19.13 35.52
C SER A 12 -44.26 18.33 35.52
N LEU A 13 -44.34 17.04 35.18
CA LEU A 13 -43.19 16.19 34.90
C LEU A 13 -42.71 16.50 33.47
N LEU A 14 -41.56 17.18 33.34
CA LEU A 14 -40.84 17.30 32.07
C LEU A 14 -40.19 15.96 31.73
N PRO A 15 -40.34 15.44 30.50
CA PRO A 15 -39.60 14.26 30.07
C PRO A 15 -38.13 14.61 29.91
N LEU A 16 -37.29 13.88 30.64
CA LEU A 16 -35.84 13.90 30.49
C LEU A 16 -35.46 13.23 29.15
N SER A 17 -35.23 14.05 28.11
CA SER A 17 -34.74 13.56 26.83
C SER A 17 -33.31 13.06 27.03
N LEU A 18 -33.14 11.74 27.02
CA LEU A 18 -31.83 11.09 26.88
C LEU A 18 -31.26 11.46 25.51
N LEU A 19 -30.33 12.45 25.46
CA LEU A 19 -29.47 12.64 24.31
C LEU A 19 -28.60 11.38 24.20
N ALA A 20 -28.89 10.55 23.19
CA ALA A 20 -27.97 9.51 22.75
C ALA A 20 -26.69 10.20 22.29
N CYS A 21 -25.60 10.01 23.01
CA CYS A 21 -24.27 10.31 22.52
C CYS A 21 -24.10 9.48 21.25
N LYS A 22 -24.15 10.14 20.09
CA LYS A 22 -23.64 9.53 18.84
C LYS A 22 -22.17 9.24 19.08
N ASP A 23 -21.80 7.97 18.97
CA ASP A 23 -20.40 7.54 18.97
C ASP A 23 -19.64 8.40 17.98
N ALA A 24 -18.70 9.19 18.49
CA ALA A 24 -17.75 9.89 17.64
C ALA A 24 -16.99 8.79 16.85
N PRO A 25 -16.78 8.99 15.56
CA PRO A 25 -15.97 8.02 14.81
C PRO A 25 -14.62 7.85 15.52
N GLU A 26 -14.30 6.61 15.84
CA GLU A 26 -12.99 6.25 16.38
C GLU A 26 -11.92 6.88 15.48
N PRO A 27 -10.89 7.58 16.04
CA PRO A 27 -9.85 8.18 15.22
C PRO A 27 -9.23 7.05 14.38
N ALA A 28 -9.21 7.24 13.07
CA ALA A 28 -8.53 6.35 12.13
C ALA A 28 -7.18 5.98 12.74
N ALA A 29 -6.87 4.67 12.81
CA ALA A 29 -5.66 4.14 13.41
C ALA A 29 -4.50 5.05 13.06
N SER A 30 -3.89 5.67 14.07
CA SER A 30 -2.78 6.62 13.88
C SER A 30 -1.77 5.93 12.97
N ALA A 31 -1.37 6.60 11.88
CA ALA A 31 -0.30 6.12 11.02
C ALA A 31 0.83 5.68 11.94
N ALA A 32 1.15 4.38 11.94
CA ALA A 32 2.19 3.84 12.79
C ALA A 32 3.43 4.69 12.57
N GLN A 33 3.95 5.29 13.66
CA GLN A 33 5.10 6.17 13.55
C GLN A 33 6.25 5.35 12.95
N CYS A 34 6.64 5.68 11.72
CA CYS A 34 7.75 5.03 11.07
C CYS A 34 9.05 5.53 11.69
N TYR A 35 9.85 4.60 12.17
CA TYR A 35 11.19 4.87 12.68
C TYR A 35 12.20 4.72 11.53
N VAL A 36 12.93 5.78 11.24
CA VAL A 36 14.07 5.78 10.30
C VAL A 36 15.34 5.56 11.12
N PRO A 37 16.13 4.50 10.85
CA PRO A 37 17.38 4.25 11.58
C PRO A 37 18.36 5.41 11.50
N GLU A 38 19.09 5.69 12.61
CA GLU A 38 20.12 6.73 12.62
C GLU A 38 21.23 6.44 11.60
N ARG A 39 21.60 5.16 11.46
CA ARG A 39 22.57 4.67 10.47
C ARG A 39 21.84 3.84 9.43
N LEU A 40 22.03 4.19 8.16
CA LEU A 40 21.55 3.42 7.03
C LEU A 40 22.76 2.75 6.36
N GLU A 41 22.64 1.46 6.12
CA GLU A 41 23.57 0.76 5.22
C GLU A 41 23.16 1.10 3.79
N LEU A 42 24.03 1.82 3.08
CA LEU A 42 23.75 2.24 1.72
C LEU A 42 24.29 1.17 0.74
N PRO A 43 23.51 0.80 -0.25
CA PRO A 43 23.93 -0.17 -1.26
C PRO A 43 25.04 0.40 -2.12
N THR A 44 25.93 -0.46 -2.56
CA THR A 44 26.82 -0.18 -3.69
C THR A 44 26.00 -0.28 -4.99
N ALA A 45 26.34 0.57 -5.99
CA ALA A 45 25.68 0.50 -7.29
C ALA A 45 25.72 -0.92 -7.85
N ALA A 46 24.55 -1.47 -8.13
CA ALA A 46 24.43 -2.75 -8.81
C ALA A 46 23.66 -2.54 -10.12
N THR A 47 24.24 -2.98 -11.22
CA THR A 47 23.47 -3.14 -12.46
C THR A 47 22.83 -4.52 -12.38
N PRO A 48 21.47 -4.62 -12.41
CA PRO A 48 20.82 -5.92 -12.47
C PRO A 48 21.34 -6.72 -13.66
N PRO A 49 21.58 -8.03 -13.52
CA PRO A 49 22.16 -8.86 -14.59
C PRO A 49 21.24 -9.01 -15.81
N ASP A 50 19.94 -8.79 -15.65
CA ASP A 50 18.94 -9.05 -16.67
C ASP A 50 18.53 -7.77 -17.40
N ARG A 51 19.43 -7.26 -18.23
CA ARG A 51 19.15 -6.07 -19.04
C ARG A 51 18.19 -6.39 -20.18
N ILE A 52 17.04 -5.72 -20.19
CA ILE A 52 16.07 -5.70 -21.30
C ILE A 52 15.89 -4.23 -21.71
N PRO A 53 16.69 -3.73 -22.68
CA PRO A 53 16.74 -2.29 -22.94
C PRO A 53 15.56 -1.71 -23.72
N ASP A 54 14.72 -2.52 -24.34
CA ASP A 54 13.58 -2.10 -25.17
C ASP A 54 12.58 -3.24 -25.30
N PRO A 55 11.31 -2.99 -25.36
CA PRO A 55 10.54 -1.97 -26.06
C PRO A 55 10.13 -0.78 -25.16
N PRO A 56 9.64 0.33 -25.79
CA PRO A 56 9.18 1.48 -25.02
C PRO A 56 7.97 1.09 -24.14
N ALA A 57 7.92 1.62 -22.94
CA ALA A 57 6.80 1.42 -22.03
C ALA A 57 5.48 1.94 -22.64
N THR A 58 4.40 1.23 -22.40
CA THR A 58 3.02 1.62 -22.76
C THR A 58 2.15 1.92 -21.53
N GLY A 59 2.69 1.76 -20.34
CA GLY A 59 2.05 2.03 -19.08
C GLY A 59 2.99 1.70 -17.91
N HIS A 60 2.43 1.72 -16.70
CA HIS A 60 3.16 1.44 -15.48
C HIS A 60 2.36 0.50 -14.57
N VAL A 61 3.05 -0.12 -13.64
CA VAL A 61 2.47 -0.80 -12.47
C VAL A 61 3.06 -0.18 -11.21
N LEU A 62 2.21 0.27 -10.29
CA LEU A 62 2.59 0.59 -8.93
C LEU A 62 2.42 -0.65 -8.07
N ALA A 63 3.51 -1.24 -7.61
CA ALA A 63 3.53 -2.49 -6.85
C ALA A 63 3.59 -2.20 -5.35
N LEU A 64 2.63 -2.76 -4.60
CA LEU A 64 2.47 -2.58 -3.15
C LEU A 64 2.67 -3.93 -2.47
N SER A 65 3.78 -4.13 -1.76
CA SER A 65 4.02 -5.36 -1.00
C SER A 65 3.31 -5.37 0.34
N TRP A 66 2.69 -6.51 0.68
CA TRP A 66 2.10 -6.73 2.00
C TRP A 66 3.18 -7.13 3.01
N SER A 67 3.67 -6.17 3.76
CA SER A 67 4.81 -6.32 4.67
C SER A 67 4.66 -7.44 5.69
N PRO A 68 3.48 -7.70 6.31
CA PRO A 68 3.35 -8.81 7.25
C PRO A 68 3.67 -10.19 6.65
N GLU A 69 3.24 -10.48 5.41
CA GLU A 69 3.58 -11.76 4.75
C GLU A 69 5.06 -11.81 4.35
N PHE A 70 5.61 -10.71 3.84
CA PHE A 70 7.04 -10.60 3.56
C PHE A 70 7.88 -10.91 4.80
N CYS A 71 7.52 -10.35 5.95
CA CYS A 71 8.25 -10.50 7.20
C CYS A 71 8.04 -11.86 7.89
N ARG A 72 7.03 -12.64 7.48
CA ARG A 72 6.65 -13.89 8.14
C ARG A 72 7.80 -14.86 8.37
N PHE A 73 8.75 -14.91 7.43
CA PHE A 73 9.91 -15.80 7.48
C PHE A 73 11.24 -15.04 7.43
N ARG A 74 11.22 -13.72 7.65
CA ARG A 74 12.38 -12.82 7.55
C ARG A 74 12.60 -11.96 8.79
N GLN A 75 11.89 -12.26 9.89
CA GLN A 75 11.99 -11.47 11.12
C GLN A 75 13.40 -11.43 11.69
N ASP A 76 14.14 -12.54 11.59
CA ASP A 76 15.48 -12.66 12.14
C ASP A 76 16.59 -12.24 11.16
N ALA A 77 16.24 -11.80 9.95
CA ALA A 77 17.20 -11.37 8.93
C ALA A 77 17.61 -9.91 9.20
N PRO A 78 18.89 -9.63 9.49
CA PRO A 78 19.35 -8.28 9.86
C PRO A 78 19.04 -7.23 8.80
N GLU A 79 19.15 -7.59 7.51
CA GLU A 79 18.86 -6.73 6.36
C GLU A 79 17.40 -6.30 6.26
N HIS A 80 16.49 -7.02 6.89
CA HIS A 80 15.06 -6.71 6.93
C HIS A 80 14.58 -6.12 8.26
N ARG A 81 15.52 -5.86 9.18
CA ARG A 81 15.21 -5.39 10.54
C ARG A 81 14.33 -4.14 10.54
N GLY A 82 14.67 -3.15 9.71
CA GLY A 82 13.93 -1.90 9.64
C GLY A 82 12.46 -2.08 9.25
N GLN A 83 12.18 -3.03 8.33
CA GLN A 83 10.82 -3.35 7.89
C GLN A 83 10.10 -4.30 8.85
N CYS A 84 10.81 -5.31 9.40
CA CYS A 84 10.18 -6.45 10.03
C CYS A 84 10.21 -6.44 11.57
N GLN A 85 11.08 -5.63 12.19
CA GLN A 85 11.25 -5.56 13.66
C GLN A 85 11.03 -4.14 14.19
N ASP A 86 11.73 -3.15 13.62
CA ASP A 86 11.76 -1.80 14.16
C ASP A 86 10.47 -1.02 13.81
N ASN A 87 9.74 -1.47 12.79
CA ASN A 87 8.49 -0.88 12.35
C ASN A 87 7.39 -1.94 12.19
N ARG A 88 6.14 -1.46 12.06
CA ARG A 88 4.95 -2.29 11.77
C ARG A 88 4.24 -1.74 10.56
N PHE A 89 4.74 -2.10 9.39
CA PHE A 89 4.11 -1.72 8.13
C PHE A 89 2.96 -2.68 7.78
N GLY A 90 1.91 -2.12 7.19
CA GLY A 90 0.96 -2.87 6.38
C GLY A 90 1.49 -3.02 4.96
N PHE A 91 1.07 -2.14 4.06
CA PHE A 91 1.72 -2.03 2.76
C PHE A 91 3.00 -1.20 2.84
N ILE A 92 3.97 -1.58 2.01
CA ILE A 92 5.09 -0.74 1.59
C ILE A 92 5.06 -0.60 0.07
N LEU A 93 5.70 0.43 -0.47
CA LEU A 93 5.93 0.50 -1.90
C LEU A 93 7.08 -0.45 -2.27
N HIS A 94 6.79 -1.43 -3.14
CA HIS A 94 7.82 -2.23 -3.78
C HIS A 94 8.50 -1.39 -4.87
N GLY A 95 7.75 -0.95 -5.86
CA GLY A 95 8.29 -0.13 -6.93
C GLY A 95 7.24 0.43 -7.88
N LEU A 96 7.72 1.24 -8.83
CA LEU A 96 6.96 1.74 -9.97
C LEU A 96 7.62 1.19 -11.26
N TRP A 97 6.93 0.28 -11.94
CA TRP A 97 7.51 -0.52 -13.01
C TRP A 97 6.96 -0.14 -14.38
N PRO A 98 7.81 0.30 -15.32
CA PRO A 98 7.39 0.46 -16.70
C PRO A 98 6.92 -0.87 -17.28
N GLN A 99 5.79 -0.85 -17.98
CA GLN A 99 5.16 -2.02 -18.58
C GLN A 99 5.02 -1.84 -20.08
N THR A 100 4.97 -2.95 -20.81
CA THR A 100 4.72 -2.97 -22.27
C THR A 100 3.46 -3.76 -22.58
N ALA A 101 2.97 -3.64 -23.79
CA ALA A 101 1.89 -4.52 -24.27
C ALA A 101 2.37 -5.96 -24.57
N GLY A 102 3.68 -6.21 -24.49
CA GLY A 102 4.30 -7.51 -24.76
C GLY A 102 4.53 -8.35 -23.51
N THR A 103 5.32 -9.41 -23.66
CA THR A 103 5.68 -10.33 -22.56
C THR A 103 6.96 -9.93 -21.83
N ALA A 104 7.74 -8.99 -22.39
CA ALA A 104 8.98 -8.51 -21.80
C ALA A 104 8.87 -7.03 -21.49
N ASN A 105 9.06 -6.68 -20.22
CA ASN A 105 9.07 -5.29 -19.75
C ASN A 105 10.50 -4.73 -19.76
N PRO A 106 10.71 -3.43 -20.00
CA PRO A 106 12.02 -2.82 -19.97
C PRO A 106 12.64 -2.97 -18.59
N ARG A 107 13.93 -3.30 -18.54
CA ARG A 107 14.64 -3.52 -17.28
C ARG A 107 16.12 -3.14 -17.44
N ALA A 108 16.67 -2.47 -16.42
CA ALA A 108 18.07 -2.07 -16.35
C ALA A 108 18.54 -1.29 -17.60
N CYS A 109 17.75 -0.28 -17.99
CA CYS A 109 17.92 0.42 -19.27
C CYS A 109 19.18 1.28 -19.31
N ALA A 110 19.68 1.74 -18.17
CA ALA A 110 20.91 2.51 -18.05
C ALA A 110 21.73 2.12 -16.80
N ILE A 111 22.96 2.62 -16.72
CA ILE A 111 23.80 2.49 -15.52
C ILE A 111 23.13 3.30 -14.40
N ALA A 112 22.87 2.66 -13.27
CA ALA A 112 22.30 3.28 -12.09
C ALA A 112 23.41 3.69 -11.11
N PRO A 113 23.68 4.98 -10.89
CA PRO A 113 24.55 5.40 -9.79
C PRO A 113 23.92 5.04 -8.43
N PRO A 114 24.77 4.92 -7.37
CA PRO A 114 24.26 4.72 -6.01
C PRO A 114 23.30 5.84 -5.62
N ILE A 115 22.19 5.47 -4.96
CA ILE A 115 21.27 6.43 -4.39
C ILE A 115 21.86 7.11 -3.15
N SER A 116 21.51 8.37 -2.93
CA SER A 116 22.01 9.13 -1.79
C SER A 116 21.31 8.73 -0.47
N GLU A 117 22.03 8.88 0.67
CA GLU A 117 21.42 8.70 1.99
C GLU A 117 20.21 9.63 2.21
N ALA A 118 20.28 10.84 1.72
CA ALA A 118 19.18 11.80 1.82
C ALA A 118 17.92 11.30 1.12
N LEU A 119 18.05 10.70 -0.07
CA LEU A 119 16.95 10.10 -0.81
C LEU A 119 16.36 8.91 -0.04
N VAL A 120 17.21 8.01 0.47
CA VAL A 120 16.76 6.87 1.27
C VAL A 120 15.98 7.34 2.49
N ARG A 121 16.50 8.31 3.25
CA ARG A 121 15.80 8.86 4.43
C ARG A 121 14.46 9.48 4.10
N ALA A 122 14.39 10.22 2.98
CA ALA A 122 13.16 10.88 2.54
C ALA A 122 12.03 9.88 2.23
N HIS A 123 12.37 8.69 1.73
CA HIS A 123 11.40 7.70 1.26
C HIS A 123 11.37 6.41 2.09
N TYR A 124 12.12 6.34 3.19
CA TYR A 124 12.26 5.14 4.02
C TYR A 124 10.91 4.59 4.53
N CYS A 125 9.99 5.48 4.91
CA CYS A 125 8.68 5.07 5.43
C CYS A 125 7.73 4.54 4.35
N MET A 126 8.05 4.77 3.09
CA MET A 126 7.35 4.21 1.94
C MET A 126 8.02 2.89 1.50
N THR A 127 9.35 2.87 1.44
CA THR A 127 10.17 1.72 1.03
C THR A 127 11.29 1.51 2.05
N PRO A 128 11.08 0.72 3.13
CA PRO A 128 11.97 0.64 4.29
C PRO A 128 13.20 -0.26 4.08
N SER A 129 13.85 -0.14 2.93
CA SER A 129 15.09 -0.86 2.57
C SER A 129 15.86 -0.07 1.53
N ALA A 130 17.09 0.34 1.87
CA ALA A 130 17.97 1.03 0.94
C ALA A 130 18.38 0.12 -0.24
N ASP A 131 18.56 -1.18 0.01
CA ASP A 131 18.86 -2.16 -1.05
C ASP A 131 17.69 -2.32 -2.02
N LEU A 132 16.46 -2.39 -1.52
CA LEU A 132 15.28 -2.42 -2.37
C LEU A 132 15.17 -1.13 -3.18
N MET A 133 15.38 0.03 -2.56
CA MET A 133 15.36 1.31 -3.27
C MET A 133 16.42 1.35 -4.38
N GLN A 134 17.65 0.91 -4.12
CA GLN A 134 18.68 0.85 -5.16
C GLN A 134 18.30 -0.13 -6.27
N HIS A 135 17.74 -1.29 -5.90
CA HIS A 135 17.29 -2.30 -6.87
C HIS A 135 16.21 -1.74 -7.79
N GLU A 136 15.18 -1.13 -7.23
CA GLU A 136 14.05 -0.58 -7.99
C GLU A 136 14.48 0.55 -8.93
N TRP A 137 15.35 1.45 -8.45
CA TRP A 137 15.99 2.46 -9.32
C TRP A 137 16.76 1.81 -10.45
N SER A 138 17.63 0.84 -10.13
CA SER A 138 18.50 0.20 -11.12
C SER A 138 17.74 -0.63 -12.14
N ALA A 139 16.72 -1.36 -11.67
CA ALA A 139 15.96 -2.29 -12.49
C ALA A 139 14.88 -1.61 -13.33
N HIS A 140 14.19 -0.65 -12.75
CA HIS A 140 12.96 -0.08 -13.30
C HIS A 140 13.05 1.43 -13.53
N GLY A 141 13.58 2.17 -12.56
CA GLY A 141 13.66 3.62 -12.66
C GLY A 141 14.48 4.11 -13.84
N THR A 142 15.60 3.44 -14.14
CA THR A 142 16.46 3.79 -15.29
C THR A 142 15.76 3.64 -16.65
N CYS A 143 14.59 3.04 -16.69
CA CYS A 143 13.83 2.81 -17.93
C CYS A 143 12.78 3.89 -18.23
N GLY A 144 12.59 4.88 -17.35
CA GLY A 144 11.59 5.92 -17.54
C GLY A 144 11.91 7.27 -16.93
N TRP A 145 12.96 7.36 -16.08
CA TRP A 145 13.27 8.59 -15.35
C TRP A 145 14.77 8.94 -15.47
N GLU A 146 15.03 10.24 -15.44
CA GLU A 146 16.40 10.77 -15.63
C GLU A 146 17.29 10.57 -14.39
N SER A 147 16.68 10.50 -13.18
CA SER A 147 17.38 10.32 -11.92
C SER A 147 16.57 9.54 -10.90
N ALA A 148 17.24 9.00 -9.87
CA ALA A 148 16.58 8.35 -8.74
C ALA A 148 15.63 9.32 -8.00
N GLU A 149 15.98 10.59 -7.90
CA GLU A 149 15.16 11.62 -7.28
C GLU A 149 13.81 11.80 -8.02
N THR A 150 13.85 11.86 -9.36
CA THR A 150 12.61 12.00 -10.17
C THR A 150 11.77 10.72 -10.13
N TYR A 151 12.41 9.54 -10.13
CA TYR A 151 11.74 8.26 -9.98
C TYR A 151 11.01 8.16 -8.63
N TYR A 152 11.70 8.48 -7.53
CA TYR A 152 11.10 8.40 -6.19
C TYR A 152 10.10 9.51 -5.91
N ALA A 153 10.27 10.69 -6.49
CA ALA A 153 9.27 11.77 -6.40
C ALA A 153 7.95 11.33 -7.05
N GLU A 154 8.00 10.71 -8.24
CA GLU A 154 6.81 10.21 -8.93
C GLU A 154 6.18 9.01 -8.19
N SER A 155 7.02 8.09 -7.72
CA SER A 155 6.60 6.95 -6.91
C SER A 155 5.86 7.39 -5.64
N ALA A 156 6.38 8.39 -4.94
CA ALA A 156 5.77 8.95 -3.73
C ALA A 156 4.43 9.64 -4.04
N ARG A 157 4.37 10.41 -5.15
CA ARG A 157 3.12 11.05 -5.59
C ARG A 157 2.02 10.02 -5.82
N LEU A 158 2.33 8.90 -6.46
CA LEU A 158 1.38 7.83 -6.73
C LEU A 158 1.03 7.06 -5.45
N TRP A 159 2.01 6.81 -4.59
CA TRP A 159 1.79 6.22 -3.26
C TRP A 159 0.80 7.04 -2.45
N ASP A 160 0.89 8.35 -2.46
CA ASP A 160 -0.02 9.24 -1.73
C ASP A 160 -1.40 9.35 -2.40
N ARG A 161 -1.46 9.25 -3.74
CA ARG A 161 -2.71 9.28 -4.50
C ARG A 161 -3.62 8.10 -4.15
N PHE A 162 -3.08 6.87 -4.07
CA PHE A 162 -3.87 5.67 -3.88
C PHE A 162 -3.95 5.25 -2.41
N ARG A 163 -5.15 5.31 -1.84
CA ARG A 163 -5.41 4.88 -0.48
C ARG A 163 -5.36 3.37 -0.37
N ARG A 164 -4.70 2.87 0.66
CA ARG A 164 -4.64 1.44 0.99
C ARG A 164 -5.79 1.11 1.94
N PRO A 165 -6.69 0.15 1.60
CA PRO A 165 -7.77 -0.27 2.48
C PRO A 165 -7.25 -0.99 3.73
N ASP A 166 -8.10 -1.10 4.76
CA ASP A 166 -7.79 -1.89 5.96
C ASP A 166 -7.82 -3.40 5.65
N LEU A 167 -6.66 -3.96 5.32
CA LEU A 167 -6.54 -5.39 5.09
C LEU A 167 -6.55 -6.22 6.39
N TYR A 168 -6.26 -5.63 7.55
CA TYR A 168 -6.40 -6.34 8.82
C TYR A 168 -7.87 -6.64 9.14
N GLY A 169 -8.77 -5.68 8.87
CA GLY A 169 -10.21 -5.88 8.93
C GLY A 169 -10.68 -6.92 7.91
N LEU A 170 -10.28 -6.75 6.65
CA LEU A 170 -10.66 -7.61 5.54
C LEU A 170 -10.20 -9.07 5.74
N SER A 171 -9.04 -9.30 6.36
CA SER A 171 -8.51 -10.63 6.65
C SER A 171 -9.40 -11.51 7.54
N ARG A 172 -10.43 -10.94 8.17
CA ARG A 172 -11.39 -11.67 9.01
C ARG A 172 -12.60 -12.15 8.23
N LYS A 173 -12.73 -11.75 6.95
CA LYS A 173 -13.84 -12.19 6.10
C LYS A 173 -13.73 -13.69 5.86
N PRO A 174 -14.78 -14.49 6.16
CA PRO A 174 -14.84 -15.89 5.74
C PRO A 174 -14.79 -15.99 4.20
N GLU A 175 -14.14 -16.99 3.68
CA GLU A 175 -14.07 -17.23 2.24
C GLU A 175 -13.61 -16.00 1.44
N LEU A 176 -12.55 -15.33 1.94
CA LEU A 176 -11.94 -14.18 1.28
C LEU A 176 -11.42 -14.57 -0.11
N THR A 177 -11.71 -13.74 -1.11
CA THR A 177 -11.27 -13.93 -2.49
C THR A 177 -10.46 -12.77 -3.04
N ALA A 178 -9.84 -12.93 -4.20
CA ALA A 178 -9.13 -11.87 -4.90
C ALA A 178 -10.08 -10.71 -5.28
N ALA A 179 -11.32 -11.02 -5.67
CA ALA A 179 -12.35 -10.01 -5.93
C ALA A 179 -12.61 -9.11 -4.73
N ASP A 180 -12.57 -9.64 -3.50
CA ASP A 180 -12.79 -8.85 -2.30
C ASP A 180 -11.69 -7.82 -2.05
N VAL A 181 -10.44 -8.20 -2.33
CA VAL A 181 -9.30 -7.27 -2.21
C VAL A 181 -9.41 -6.18 -3.27
N ARG A 182 -9.73 -6.52 -4.54
CA ARG A 182 -9.98 -5.55 -5.61
C ARG A 182 -11.10 -4.57 -5.26
N ALA A 183 -12.22 -5.11 -4.78
CA ALA A 183 -13.36 -4.30 -4.35
C ALA A 183 -13.02 -3.36 -3.18
N ALA A 184 -12.18 -3.80 -2.24
CA ALA A 184 -11.73 -2.95 -1.14
C ALA A 184 -10.86 -1.79 -1.61
N PHE A 185 -9.97 -2.02 -2.58
CA PHE A 185 -9.17 -0.95 -3.20
C PHE A 185 -10.05 0.02 -3.99
N ALA A 186 -10.99 -0.47 -4.80
CA ALA A 186 -11.95 0.36 -5.52
C ALA A 186 -12.82 1.21 -4.58
N ALA A 187 -13.29 0.63 -3.49
CA ALA A 187 -14.09 1.35 -2.49
C ALA A 187 -13.29 2.45 -1.76
N ALA A 188 -11.99 2.27 -1.59
CA ALA A 188 -11.11 3.26 -0.97
C ALA A 188 -10.71 4.41 -1.91
N ASN A 189 -10.85 4.23 -3.24
CA ASN A 189 -10.36 5.14 -4.28
C ASN A 189 -11.42 5.33 -5.38
N ALA A 190 -12.04 6.49 -5.43
CA ALA A 190 -13.18 6.74 -6.32
C ALA A 190 -12.83 6.64 -7.82
N ASP A 191 -11.58 6.87 -8.19
CA ASP A 191 -11.06 6.82 -9.57
C ASP A 191 -10.30 5.53 -9.90
N LEU A 192 -10.29 4.53 -9.00
CA LEU A 192 -9.61 3.26 -9.20
C LEU A 192 -10.63 2.12 -9.40
N PRO A 193 -10.92 1.70 -10.63
CA PRO A 193 -11.81 0.57 -10.88
C PRO A 193 -11.15 -0.76 -10.46
N ALA A 194 -11.95 -1.75 -10.10
CA ALA A 194 -11.45 -3.04 -9.60
C ALA A 194 -10.57 -3.78 -10.61
N GLU A 195 -10.86 -3.65 -11.90
CA GLU A 195 -10.07 -4.24 -13.00
C GLU A 195 -8.70 -3.59 -13.20
N ALA A 196 -8.44 -2.44 -12.57
CA ALA A 196 -7.11 -1.81 -12.54
C ALA A 196 -6.24 -2.31 -11.37
N VAL A 197 -6.74 -3.28 -10.58
CA VAL A 197 -6.06 -3.84 -9.42
C VAL A 197 -5.67 -5.29 -9.68
N GLY A 198 -4.37 -5.56 -9.80
CA GLY A 198 -3.81 -6.91 -9.84
C GLY A 198 -3.53 -7.46 -8.45
N ILE A 199 -3.64 -8.77 -8.29
CA ILE A 199 -3.40 -9.47 -7.02
C ILE A 199 -2.34 -10.53 -7.21
N ASP A 200 -1.26 -10.45 -6.46
CA ASP A 200 -0.25 -11.50 -6.40
C ASP A 200 -0.30 -12.23 -5.05
N ALA A 201 -0.35 -13.55 -5.13
CA ALA A 201 -0.37 -14.43 -3.96
C ALA A 201 0.63 -15.57 -4.14
N ASN A 202 1.15 -16.09 -3.03
CA ASN A 202 2.00 -17.28 -3.11
C ASN A 202 1.17 -18.55 -3.41
N THR A 203 1.85 -19.66 -3.68
CA THR A 203 1.23 -20.94 -4.04
C THR A 203 0.27 -21.52 -2.99
N ARG A 204 0.21 -20.91 -1.80
CA ARG A 204 -0.72 -21.27 -0.71
C ARG A 204 -1.87 -20.28 -0.56
N GLY A 205 -1.99 -19.34 -1.50
CA GLY A 205 -3.03 -18.31 -1.50
C GLY A 205 -2.80 -17.17 -0.49
N TRP A 206 -1.58 -16.98 0.05
CA TRP A 206 -1.29 -15.82 0.90
C TRP A 206 -0.97 -14.60 0.04
N LEU A 207 -1.70 -13.51 0.28
CA LEU A 207 -1.47 -12.23 -0.41
C LEU A 207 -0.03 -11.75 -0.19
N GLN A 208 0.67 -11.51 -1.29
CA GLN A 208 2.02 -10.95 -1.30
C GLN A 208 2.02 -9.49 -1.75
N GLU A 209 1.37 -9.20 -2.89
CA GLU A 209 1.38 -7.88 -3.49
C GLU A 209 0.02 -7.49 -4.06
N VAL A 210 -0.20 -6.18 -4.13
CA VAL A 210 -1.28 -5.58 -4.89
C VAL A 210 -0.65 -4.66 -5.93
N LEU A 211 -1.06 -4.82 -7.18
CA LEU A 211 -0.58 -4.08 -8.32
C LEU A 211 -1.64 -3.08 -8.76
N ILE A 212 -1.27 -1.82 -8.95
CA ILE A 212 -2.16 -0.81 -9.55
C ILE A 212 -1.66 -0.54 -10.97
N CYS A 213 -2.49 -0.89 -11.95
CA CYS A 213 -2.17 -0.79 -13.37
C CYS A 213 -2.51 0.61 -13.90
N LEU A 214 -1.51 1.27 -14.50
CA LEU A 214 -1.56 2.66 -14.89
C LEU A 214 -1.22 2.85 -16.37
N THR A 215 -1.79 3.89 -17.00
CA THR A 215 -1.36 4.39 -18.30
C THR A 215 -0.01 5.09 -18.22
N LEU A 216 0.51 5.60 -19.34
CA LEU A 216 1.71 6.46 -19.33
C LEU A 216 1.50 7.77 -18.56
N ASP A 217 0.28 8.28 -18.54
CA ASP A 217 -0.11 9.49 -17.80
C ASP A 217 -0.52 9.18 -16.35
N TYR A 218 -0.22 7.96 -15.88
CA TYR A 218 -0.52 7.48 -14.52
C TYR A 218 -2.01 7.43 -14.16
N GLU A 219 -2.90 7.34 -15.15
CA GLU A 219 -4.31 7.11 -14.90
C GLU A 219 -4.60 5.59 -14.80
N PRO A 220 -5.52 5.15 -13.91
CA PRO A 220 -5.89 3.75 -13.81
C PRO A 220 -6.35 3.17 -15.16
N ARG A 221 -5.87 1.98 -15.47
CA ARG A 221 -6.30 1.18 -16.62
C ARG A 221 -6.54 -0.27 -16.23
N THR A 222 -7.36 -0.96 -16.99
CA THR A 222 -7.50 -2.42 -16.82
C THR A 222 -6.12 -3.10 -16.87
N CYS A 223 -5.84 -3.96 -15.90
CA CYS A 223 -4.63 -4.79 -15.88
C CYS A 223 -4.65 -5.77 -17.05
N SER A 224 -3.51 -5.95 -17.70
CA SER A 224 -3.33 -7.04 -18.67
C SER A 224 -3.37 -8.41 -17.96
N SER A 225 -3.49 -9.49 -18.74
CA SER A 225 -3.49 -10.85 -18.18
C SER A 225 -2.23 -11.18 -17.33
N ASN A 226 -1.11 -10.55 -17.67
CA ASN A 226 0.17 -10.76 -16.94
C ASN A 226 0.25 -9.93 -15.65
N GLU A 227 -0.58 -8.89 -15.51
CA GLU A 227 -0.60 -7.96 -14.38
C GLU A 227 -1.77 -8.24 -13.43
N ALA A 228 -2.87 -8.84 -13.95
CA ALA A 228 -4.07 -9.10 -13.15
C ALA A 228 -3.81 -10.10 -12.01
N GLY A 229 -2.88 -11.05 -12.20
CA GLY A 229 -2.54 -12.07 -11.22
C GLY A 229 -3.69 -13.03 -10.94
N GLU A 230 -4.02 -13.24 -9.66
CA GLU A 230 -5.05 -14.19 -9.23
C GLU A 230 -6.44 -13.87 -9.82
N PRO A 231 -7.16 -14.85 -10.38
CA PRO A 231 -8.57 -14.73 -10.76
C PRO A 231 -9.47 -14.28 -9.61
N ASP A 232 -10.60 -13.65 -9.90
CA ASP A 232 -11.53 -13.09 -8.92
C ASP A 232 -12.01 -14.11 -7.87
N GLU A 233 -12.24 -15.36 -8.31
CA GLU A 233 -12.70 -16.47 -7.47
C GLU A 233 -11.58 -17.14 -6.65
N SER A 234 -10.32 -16.80 -6.87
CA SER A 234 -9.20 -17.38 -6.12
C SER A 234 -9.34 -17.08 -4.63
N ALA A 235 -9.35 -18.15 -3.82
CA ALA A 235 -9.37 -18.03 -2.38
C ALA A 235 -8.07 -17.43 -1.87
N LEU A 236 -8.17 -16.39 -1.05
CA LEU A 236 -7.03 -15.68 -0.47
C LEU A 236 -6.98 -15.80 1.05
N SER A 237 -5.78 -15.66 1.56
CA SER A 237 -5.50 -15.42 2.97
C SER A 237 -4.62 -14.19 3.11
N ILE A 238 -4.84 -13.40 4.16
CA ILE A 238 -4.01 -12.22 4.47
C ILE A 238 -3.35 -12.46 5.82
N TRP A 239 -2.01 -12.58 5.82
CA TRP A 239 -1.25 -12.71 7.06
C TRP A 239 -1.22 -11.36 7.80
N ARG A 240 -1.53 -11.37 9.10
CA ARG A 240 -1.65 -10.14 9.91
C ARG A 240 -0.40 -9.79 10.70
N GLY A 241 0.64 -10.60 10.59
CA GLY A 241 1.79 -10.54 11.46
C GLY A 241 1.57 -11.33 12.76
N GLY A 242 2.64 -11.56 13.50
CA GLY A 242 2.65 -12.23 14.80
C GLY A 242 3.09 -11.24 15.89
#